data_4af9f0172254207f7d34e7d129d3c55b
#
_entry.id   4af9f0172254207f7d34e7d129d3c55b
#
_cell.length_a   1.000
_cell.length_b   1.000
_cell.length_c   1.000
_cell.angle_alpha   90.00
_cell.angle_beta   90.00
_cell.angle_gamma   90.00
#
_symmetry.space_group_name_H-M   'P 1'
#
loop_
_entity.id
_entity.type
_entity.pdbx_description
1 polymer ?
#
loop_
_entity_poly.entity_id
_entity_poly.type
_entity_poly.pdbx_seq_one_letter_code
_entity_poly.pdbx_strand_id
1 'polypeptide(L)'
;TKVNALMPLSGKIIVIDPGHGGKDPGTTSDTTYEKDINLAISKALEIELSKVGATVILTRDGDYDLSEPNARWRKKSDFDNRINLINNSKANLYLSIHLNYLTNSAYYGPQVFYQEKSIDLATIIQKTLNNSLNSDREMKEIPKKTYMYDKLTIPGVLIECGFLSNAAEREKL
;
A
#
# COMPACT_ATOMS: atom_id res chain seq x y z
N THR A 1 -13.18 24.75 -10.00
CA THR A 1 -13.67 24.52 -8.62
C THR A 1 -12.60 25.01 -7.66
N LYS A 2 -12.91 26.00 -6.80
CA LYS A 2 -12.00 26.43 -5.75
C LYS A 2 -11.80 25.27 -4.77
N VAL A 3 -10.57 24.80 -4.63
CA VAL A 3 -10.21 23.79 -3.63
C VAL A 3 -10.41 24.44 -2.25
N ASN A 4 -11.22 23.81 -1.40
CA ASN A 4 -11.37 24.24 -0.01
C ASN A 4 -10.03 23.97 0.70
N ALA A 5 -9.36 25.02 1.20
CA ALA A 5 -8.06 24.91 1.88
C ALA A 5 -8.08 23.95 3.11
N LEU A 6 -9.26 23.74 3.72
CA LEU A 6 -9.45 22.81 4.84
C LEU A 6 -9.73 21.38 4.39
N MET A 7 -10.18 21.17 3.15
CA MET A 7 -10.52 19.84 2.60
C MET A 7 -9.97 19.70 1.17
N PRO A 8 -8.65 19.69 1.00
CA PRO A 8 -8.02 19.68 -0.32
C PRO A 8 -8.34 18.43 -1.16
N LEU A 9 -8.76 17.33 -0.53
CA LEU A 9 -9.14 16.08 -1.18
C LEU A 9 -10.64 15.88 -1.32
N SER A 10 -11.45 16.92 -1.10
CA SER A 10 -12.90 16.84 -1.27
C SER A 10 -13.27 16.39 -2.69
N GLY A 11 -14.14 15.37 -2.77
CA GLY A 11 -14.55 14.75 -4.03
C GLY A 11 -13.50 13.81 -4.65
N LYS A 12 -12.40 13.52 -3.96
CA LYS A 12 -11.44 12.49 -4.37
C LYS A 12 -11.77 11.17 -3.71
N ILE A 13 -11.67 10.08 -4.48
CA ILE A 13 -11.82 8.72 -4.00
C ILE A 13 -10.44 8.06 -4.06
N ILE A 14 -9.98 7.49 -2.96
CA ILE A 14 -8.68 6.84 -2.82
C ILE A 14 -8.92 5.40 -2.33
N VAL A 15 -8.36 4.42 -3.04
CA VAL A 15 -8.33 3.05 -2.54
C VAL A 15 -7.02 2.86 -1.78
N ILE A 16 -7.11 2.33 -0.56
CA ILE A 16 -5.96 1.81 0.17
C ILE A 16 -6.07 0.28 0.15
N ASP A 17 -4.99 -0.37 -0.26
CA ASP A 17 -4.90 -1.82 -0.36
C ASP A 17 -3.89 -2.35 0.67
N PRO A 18 -4.33 -2.73 1.89
CA PRO A 18 -3.43 -3.36 2.86
C PRO A 18 -2.97 -4.72 2.32
N GLY A 19 -1.68 -4.85 2.02
CA GLY A 19 -1.11 -6.08 1.49
C GLY A 19 -1.34 -7.29 2.39
N HIS A 20 -1.42 -8.48 1.79
CA HIS A 20 -1.63 -9.74 2.51
C HIS A 20 -2.97 -9.82 3.27
N GLY A 21 -3.09 -10.69 4.27
CA GLY A 21 -4.28 -10.86 5.11
C GLY A 21 -4.70 -12.33 5.25
N GLY A 22 -5.43 -12.63 6.32
CA GLY A 22 -5.94 -13.98 6.60
C GLY A 22 -4.82 -15.02 6.64
N LYS A 23 -4.86 -15.98 5.73
CA LYS A 23 -3.87 -17.06 5.62
C LYS A 23 -2.55 -16.64 4.98
N ASP A 24 -2.47 -15.45 4.38
CA ASP A 24 -1.22 -14.89 3.85
C ASP A 24 -0.63 -13.89 4.87
N PRO A 25 0.37 -14.28 5.66
CA PRO A 25 0.95 -13.40 6.68
C PRO A 25 1.85 -12.31 6.06
N GLY A 26 2.22 -12.43 4.78
CA GLY A 26 3.33 -11.66 4.20
C GLY A 26 4.67 -12.12 4.76
N THR A 27 5.62 -11.21 4.82
CA THR A 27 6.88 -11.46 5.52
C THR A 27 6.67 -11.52 7.02
N THR A 28 7.55 -12.25 7.71
CA THR A 28 7.44 -12.44 9.17
C THR A 28 8.80 -12.20 9.82
N SER A 29 8.79 -11.60 10.99
CA SER A 29 9.98 -11.49 11.83
C SER A 29 9.56 -11.66 13.29
N ASP A 30 10.11 -12.67 13.95
CA ASP A 30 9.70 -13.11 15.29
C ASP A 30 8.18 -13.40 15.32
N THR A 31 7.43 -12.71 16.15
CA THR A 31 5.97 -12.81 16.25
C THR A 31 5.22 -11.74 15.44
N THR A 32 5.94 -10.96 14.64
CA THR A 32 5.39 -9.84 13.88
C THR A 32 5.08 -10.29 12.45
N TYR A 33 3.87 -10.02 11.99
CA TYR A 33 3.41 -10.32 10.64
C TYR A 33 3.20 -9.05 9.84
N GLU A 34 3.68 -9.03 8.61
CA GLU A 34 3.52 -7.91 7.69
C GLU A 34 2.04 -7.51 7.52
N LYS A 35 1.16 -8.49 7.37
CA LYS A 35 -0.29 -8.26 7.19
C LYS A 35 -0.93 -7.40 8.27
N ASP A 36 -0.48 -7.54 9.52
CA ASP A 36 -1.06 -6.83 10.67
C ASP A 36 -0.62 -5.37 10.68
N ILE A 37 0.65 -5.11 10.41
CA ILE A 37 1.20 -3.76 10.30
C ILE A 37 0.63 -3.05 9.07
N ASN A 38 0.54 -3.73 7.92
CA ASN A 38 -0.08 -3.16 6.72
C ASN A 38 -1.50 -2.69 6.99
N LEU A 39 -2.29 -3.48 7.74
CA LEU A 39 -3.65 -3.11 8.13
C LEU A 39 -3.67 -1.91 9.08
N ALA A 40 -2.79 -1.89 10.07
CA ALA A 40 -2.71 -0.80 11.06
C ALA A 40 -2.35 0.53 10.37
N ILE A 41 -1.31 0.54 9.53
CA ILE A 41 -0.90 1.72 8.77
C ILE A 41 -2.03 2.18 7.83
N SER A 42 -2.69 1.25 7.15
CA SER A 42 -3.78 1.57 6.22
C SER A 42 -4.97 2.22 6.92
N LYS A 43 -5.35 1.75 8.10
CA LYS A 43 -6.41 2.36 8.91
C LYS A 43 -6.02 3.75 9.43
N ALA A 44 -4.78 3.93 9.84
CA ALA A 44 -4.29 5.25 10.24
C ALA A 44 -4.31 6.23 9.05
N LEU A 45 -3.89 5.78 7.88
CA LEU A 45 -3.89 6.57 6.64
C LEU A 45 -5.32 6.90 6.19
N GLU A 46 -6.28 5.98 6.31
CA GLU A 46 -7.71 6.22 6.05
C GLU A 46 -8.23 7.39 6.88
N ILE A 47 -7.92 7.41 8.19
CA ILE A 47 -8.35 8.48 9.10
C ILE A 47 -7.78 9.83 8.64
N GLU A 48 -6.47 9.88 8.33
CA GLU A 48 -5.81 11.14 7.94
C GLU A 48 -6.32 11.66 6.58
N LEU A 49 -6.50 10.78 5.59
CA LEU A 49 -7.05 11.18 4.29
C LEU A 49 -8.51 11.63 4.40
N SER A 50 -9.31 10.99 5.25
CA SER A 50 -10.71 11.37 5.48
C SER A 50 -10.83 12.75 6.14
N LYS A 51 -9.93 13.10 7.08
CA LYS A 51 -9.89 14.43 7.71
C LYS A 51 -9.69 15.57 6.71
N VAL A 52 -9.03 15.29 5.60
CA VAL A 52 -8.78 16.28 4.53
C VAL A 52 -9.75 16.15 3.34
N GLY A 53 -10.85 15.40 3.52
CA GLY A 53 -11.99 15.34 2.61
C GLY A 53 -11.99 14.23 1.58
N ALA A 54 -11.04 13.29 1.62
CA ALA A 54 -11.07 12.13 0.72
C ALA A 54 -12.18 11.14 1.13
N THR A 55 -12.78 10.49 0.14
CA THR A 55 -13.51 9.24 0.33
C THR A 55 -12.51 8.09 0.22
N VAL A 56 -12.34 7.32 1.28
CA VAL A 56 -11.40 6.20 1.31
C VAL A 56 -12.14 4.88 1.21
N ILE A 57 -11.59 3.95 0.43
CA ILE A 57 -12.05 2.57 0.29
C ILE A 57 -10.89 1.66 0.65
N LEU A 58 -11.04 0.86 1.70
CA LEU A 58 -10.08 -0.20 2.02
C LEU A 58 -10.43 -1.47 1.25
N THR A 59 -9.43 -2.17 0.67
CA THR A 59 -9.67 -3.49 0.07
C THR A 59 -9.97 -4.54 1.13
N ARG A 60 -9.42 -4.39 2.33
CA ARG A 60 -9.78 -5.14 3.54
C ARG A 60 -9.67 -4.23 4.77
N ASP A 61 -10.54 -4.42 5.72
CA ASP A 61 -10.61 -3.69 6.99
C ASP A 61 -10.39 -4.58 8.23
N GLY A 62 -10.04 -5.86 7.99
CA GLY A 62 -9.79 -6.87 9.00
C GLY A 62 -8.70 -7.87 8.56
N ASP A 63 -8.47 -8.89 9.42
CA ASP A 63 -7.51 -9.96 9.11
C ASP A 63 -8.18 -11.06 8.27
N TYR A 64 -8.38 -10.77 7.02
CA TYR A 64 -8.84 -11.71 5.98
C TYR A 64 -8.18 -11.38 4.65
N ASP A 65 -8.08 -12.36 3.74
CA ASP A 65 -7.78 -12.14 2.33
C ASP A 65 -9.08 -12.13 1.50
N LEU A 66 -9.01 -11.64 0.29
CA LEU A 66 -10.18 -11.49 -0.57
C LEU A 66 -10.46 -12.73 -1.43
N SER A 67 -9.77 -13.85 -1.17
CA SER A 67 -9.98 -15.06 -1.96
C SER A 67 -11.37 -15.67 -1.74
N GLU A 68 -11.92 -16.27 -2.80
CA GLU A 68 -13.15 -17.06 -2.68
C GLU A 68 -12.93 -18.23 -1.71
N PRO A 69 -13.93 -18.60 -0.89
CA PRO A 69 -13.78 -19.60 0.16
C PRO A 69 -13.20 -20.94 -0.30
N ASN A 70 -13.55 -21.38 -1.51
CA ASN A 70 -13.15 -22.67 -2.10
C ASN A 70 -12.20 -22.50 -3.29
N ALA A 71 -11.51 -21.39 -3.41
CA ALA A 71 -10.61 -21.14 -4.52
C ALA A 71 -9.47 -22.17 -4.57
N ARG A 72 -9.36 -22.90 -5.68
CA ARG A 72 -8.23 -23.83 -5.93
C ARG A 72 -6.88 -23.11 -5.86
N TRP A 73 -6.83 -21.86 -6.35
CA TRP A 73 -5.64 -21.00 -6.37
C TRP A 73 -5.91 -19.76 -5.53
N ARG A 74 -5.88 -19.93 -4.20
CA ARG A 74 -6.26 -18.90 -3.23
C ARG A 74 -5.57 -17.55 -3.49
N LYS A 75 -4.24 -17.53 -3.62
CA LYS A 75 -3.49 -16.27 -3.85
C LYS A 75 -3.89 -15.58 -5.15
N LYS A 76 -4.15 -16.36 -6.20
CA LYS A 76 -4.66 -15.80 -7.46
C LYS A 76 -6.05 -15.21 -7.30
N SER A 77 -6.94 -15.91 -6.58
CA SER A 77 -8.29 -15.44 -6.29
C SER A 77 -8.28 -14.15 -5.47
N ASP A 78 -7.42 -14.06 -4.45
CA ASP A 78 -7.22 -12.85 -3.66
C ASP A 78 -6.79 -11.66 -4.57
N PHE A 79 -5.78 -11.85 -5.41
CA PHE A 79 -5.35 -10.81 -6.34
C PHE A 79 -6.44 -10.42 -7.34
N ASP A 80 -7.17 -11.38 -7.92
CA ASP A 80 -8.25 -11.08 -8.87
C ASP A 80 -9.35 -10.25 -8.21
N ASN A 81 -9.72 -10.54 -6.97
CA ASN A 81 -10.72 -9.79 -6.24
C ASN A 81 -10.22 -8.39 -5.82
N ARG A 82 -8.94 -8.24 -5.43
CA ARG A 82 -8.34 -6.91 -5.21
C ARG A 82 -8.35 -6.07 -6.50
N ILE A 83 -7.92 -6.66 -7.62
CA ILE A 83 -7.93 -6.00 -8.93
C ILE A 83 -9.34 -5.53 -9.29
N ASN A 84 -10.33 -6.40 -9.14
CA ASN A 84 -11.73 -6.09 -9.44
C ASN A 84 -12.24 -4.95 -8.54
N LEU A 85 -11.98 -4.99 -7.25
CA LEU A 85 -12.38 -3.95 -6.31
C LEU A 85 -11.75 -2.61 -6.69
N ILE A 86 -10.44 -2.58 -6.90
CA ILE A 86 -9.69 -1.36 -7.22
C ILE A 86 -10.16 -0.78 -8.55
N ASN A 87 -10.23 -1.57 -9.61
CA ASN A 87 -10.60 -1.10 -10.94
C ASN A 87 -12.05 -0.61 -11.02
N ASN A 88 -12.97 -1.20 -10.24
CA ASN A 88 -14.39 -0.83 -10.25
C ASN A 88 -14.74 0.26 -9.22
N SER A 89 -13.81 0.68 -8.37
CA SER A 89 -14.03 1.65 -7.29
C SER A 89 -14.32 3.07 -7.76
N LYS A 90 -14.04 3.40 -9.03
CA LYS A 90 -14.02 4.77 -9.59
C LYS A 90 -13.02 5.69 -8.85
N ALA A 91 -12.02 5.13 -8.20
CA ALA A 91 -11.03 5.89 -7.46
C ALA A 91 -10.12 6.71 -8.38
N ASN A 92 -9.64 7.82 -7.85
CA ASN A 92 -8.66 8.67 -8.52
C ASN A 92 -7.26 8.04 -8.50
N LEU A 93 -6.96 7.29 -7.42
CA LEU A 93 -5.70 6.53 -7.27
C LEU A 93 -5.85 5.40 -6.25
N TYR A 94 -4.90 4.47 -6.27
CA TYR A 94 -4.72 3.46 -5.22
C TYR A 94 -3.37 3.59 -4.54
N LEU A 95 -3.31 3.18 -3.27
CA LEU A 95 -2.11 3.06 -2.45
C LEU A 95 -2.05 1.63 -1.90
N SER A 96 -1.11 0.82 -2.36
CA SER A 96 -0.89 -0.54 -1.85
C SER A 96 0.18 -0.48 -0.75
N ILE A 97 -0.14 -0.95 0.44
CA ILE A 97 0.66 -0.79 1.66
C ILE A 97 1.31 -2.12 2.02
N HIS A 98 2.62 -2.11 2.11
CA HIS A 98 3.47 -3.27 2.36
C HIS A 98 4.64 -2.95 3.29
N LEU A 99 5.36 -4.00 3.71
CA LEU A 99 6.66 -3.92 4.37
C LEU A 99 7.68 -4.76 3.63
N ASN A 100 8.85 -4.19 3.42
CA ASN A 100 9.97 -4.86 2.79
C ASN A 100 10.65 -5.84 3.76
N TYR A 101 11.35 -6.82 3.20
CA TYR A 101 12.20 -7.74 3.94
C TYR A 101 13.45 -8.07 3.15
N LEU A 102 14.61 -7.85 3.74
CA LEU A 102 15.90 -8.28 3.19
C LEU A 102 16.69 -9.03 4.28
N THR A 103 17.45 -10.04 3.88
CA THR A 103 18.32 -10.80 4.80
C THR A 103 19.35 -9.92 5.51
N ASN A 104 19.81 -8.86 4.85
CA ASN A 104 20.64 -7.84 5.49
C ASN A 104 19.75 -6.86 6.24
N SER A 105 19.71 -6.99 7.56
CA SER A 105 18.91 -6.16 8.47
C SER A 105 19.39 -4.70 8.62
N ALA A 106 20.50 -4.33 7.97
CA ALA A 106 20.96 -2.93 7.96
C ALA A 106 20.13 -2.02 7.05
N TYR A 107 19.35 -2.60 6.12
CA TYR A 107 18.47 -1.80 5.27
C TYR A 107 17.32 -1.20 6.07
N TYR A 108 16.99 0.06 5.78
CA TYR A 108 15.92 0.82 6.42
C TYR A 108 15.31 1.84 5.46
N GLY A 109 14.21 2.46 5.88
CA GLY A 109 13.54 3.54 5.18
C GLY A 109 12.48 3.07 4.18
N PRO A 110 11.46 3.90 3.93
CA PRO A 110 10.36 3.59 3.03
C PRO A 110 10.79 3.62 1.58
N GLN A 111 10.19 2.78 0.75
CA GLN A 111 10.47 2.74 -0.67
C GLN A 111 9.18 2.65 -1.49
N VAL A 112 9.03 3.53 -2.47
CA VAL A 112 7.88 3.57 -3.37
C VAL A 112 8.19 2.81 -4.65
N PHE A 113 7.26 1.93 -5.04
CA PHE A 113 7.30 1.22 -6.30
C PHE A 113 6.16 1.70 -7.20
N TYR A 114 6.43 1.90 -8.48
CA TYR A 114 5.51 2.54 -9.41
C TYR A 114 5.47 1.87 -10.78
N GLN A 115 4.38 2.13 -11.50
CA GLN A 115 4.30 1.93 -12.95
C GLN A 115 4.46 3.29 -13.65
N GLU A 116 4.91 3.30 -14.89
CA GLU A 116 5.20 4.51 -15.69
C GLU A 116 4.09 5.58 -15.58
N LYS A 117 2.81 5.16 -15.63
CA LYS A 117 1.65 6.07 -15.49
C LYS A 117 1.55 6.79 -14.14
N SER A 118 2.35 6.40 -13.15
CA SER A 118 2.30 6.92 -11.76
C SER A 118 3.64 7.52 -11.30
N ILE A 119 4.56 7.80 -12.22
CA ILE A 119 5.91 8.29 -11.89
C ILE A 119 5.89 9.60 -11.10
N ASP A 120 5.03 10.54 -11.47
CA ASP A 120 4.91 11.83 -10.78
C ASP A 120 4.40 11.65 -9.34
N LEU A 121 3.37 10.80 -9.17
CA LEU A 121 2.85 10.44 -7.85
C LEU A 121 3.92 9.78 -6.99
N ALA A 122 4.65 8.81 -7.54
CA ALA A 122 5.73 8.13 -6.84
C ALA A 122 6.85 9.08 -6.42
N THR A 123 7.23 10.01 -7.29
CA THR A 123 8.26 11.02 -7.02
C THR A 123 7.88 11.89 -5.82
N ILE A 124 6.64 12.39 -5.79
CA ILE A 124 6.15 13.23 -4.69
C ILE A 124 6.11 12.45 -3.39
N ILE A 125 5.56 11.23 -3.40
CA ILE A 125 5.44 10.40 -2.21
C ILE A 125 6.82 10.00 -1.68
N GLN A 126 7.73 9.49 -2.54
CA GLN A 126 9.07 9.10 -2.10
C GLN A 126 9.84 10.26 -1.46
N LYS A 127 9.82 11.42 -2.12
CA LYS A 127 10.48 12.63 -1.59
C LYS A 127 9.91 13.03 -0.23
N THR A 128 8.59 12.98 -0.08
CA THR A 128 7.92 13.34 1.17
C THR A 128 8.27 12.36 2.29
N LEU A 129 8.23 11.06 2.01
CA LEU A 129 8.61 10.02 2.96
C LEU A 129 10.07 10.13 3.39
N ASN A 130 10.99 10.36 2.44
CA ASN A 130 12.40 10.55 2.76
C ASN A 130 12.63 11.75 3.69
N ASN A 131 11.99 12.88 3.41
CA ASN A 131 12.09 14.07 4.25
C ASN A 131 11.52 13.83 5.65
N SER A 132 10.40 13.14 5.75
CA SER A 132 9.70 12.93 7.03
C SER A 132 10.37 11.88 7.91
N LEU A 133 10.99 10.86 7.30
CA LEU A 133 11.55 9.70 7.99
C LEU A 133 13.09 9.67 7.97
N ASN A 134 13.73 10.75 7.51
CA ASN A 134 15.16 10.89 7.39
C ASN A 134 15.80 9.69 6.64
N SER A 135 15.31 9.46 5.43
CA SER A 135 15.72 8.38 4.55
C SER A 135 16.23 8.94 3.21
N ASP A 136 16.99 8.17 2.47
CA ASP A 136 17.54 8.49 1.16
C ASP A 136 17.18 7.44 0.09
N ARG A 137 16.12 6.66 0.33
CA ARG A 137 15.68 5.60 -0.59
C ARG A 137 15.23 6.20 -1.93
N GLU A 138 15.53 5.49 -3.00
CA GLU A 138 15.06 5.81 -4.33
C GLU A 138 13.82 5.00 -4.67
N MET A 139 12.84 5.63 -5.34
CA MET A 139 11.70 4.92 -5.88
C MET A 139 12.15 3.94 -6.98
N LYS A 140 11.40 2.86 -7.19
CA LYS A 140 11.70 1.83 -8.18
C LYS A 140 10.49 1.52 -9.06
N GLU A 141 10.76 1.17 -10.32
CA GLU A 141 9.70 0.64 -11.19
C GLU A 141 9.29 -0.75 -10.73
N ILE A 142 7.99 -1.03 -10.69
CA ILE A 142 7.46 -2.38 -10.46
C ILE A 142 7.91 -3.26 -11.62
N PRO A 143 8.51 -4.43 -11.36
CA PRO A 143 8.93 -5.34 -12.43
C PRO A 143 7.76 -5.69 -13.35
N LYS A 144 7.99 -5.64 -14.66
CA LYS A 144 6.99 -6.06 -15.66
C LYS A 144 6.53 -7.49 -15.38
N LYS A 145 5.26 -7.79 -15.67
CA LYS A 145 4.60 -9.07 -15.41
C LYS A 145 4.34 -9.37 -13.92
N THR A 146 4.29 -8.32 -13.10
CA THR A 146 3.81 -8.45 -11.72
C THR A 146 2.28 -8.50 -11.74
N TYR A 147 1.74 -9.71 -11.55
CA TYR A 147 0.37 -10.11 -11.85
C TYR A 147 -0.71 -9.10 -11.47
N MET A 148 -0.70 -8.62 -10.24
CA MET A 148 -1.71 -7.69 -9.74
C MET A 148 -1.58 -6.31 -10.41
N TYR A 149 -0.38 -5.73 -10.35
CA TYR A 149 -0.15 -4.34 -10.76
C TYR A 149 -0.30 -4.13 -12.27
N ASP A 150 0.08 -5.11 -13.09
CA ASP A 150 -0.10 -5.05 -14.55
C ASP A 150 -1.58 -4.96 -14.97
N LYS A 151 -2.49 -5.40 -14.11
CA LYS A 151 -3.94 -5.41 -14.38
C LYS A 151 -4.69 -4.22 -13.77
N LEU A 152 -4.02 -3.40 -12.95
CA LEU A 152 -4.63 -2.21 -12.40
C LEU A 152 -4.69 -1.11 -13.44
N THR A 153 -5.89 -0.60 -13.68
CA THR A 153 -6.16 0.40 -14.72
C THR A 153 -6.04 1.83 -14.22
N ILE A 154 -6.29 2.07 -12.94
CA ILE A 154 -6.15 3.39 -12.32
C ILE A 154 -4.69 3.65 -11.89
N PRO A 155 -4.26 4.92 -11.78
CA PRO A 155 -2.93 5.23 -11.26
C PRO A 155 -2.80 4.86 -9.78
N GLY A 156 -1.60 4.54 -9.35
CA GLY A 156 -1.30 4.24 -7.96
C GLY A 156 0.12 3.74 -7.77
N VAL A 157 0.46 3.49 -6.53
CA VAL A 157 1.81 3.05 -6.12
C VAL A 157 1.72 1.94 -5.09
N LEU A 158 2.78 1.13 -5.00
CA LEU A 158 3.07 0.27 -3.88
C LEU A 158 4.06 1.00 -2.97
N ILE A 159 3.79 1.02 -1.68
CA ILE A 159 4.62 1.65 -0.67
C ILE A 159 5.10 0.58 0.31
N GLU A 160 6.39 0.29 0.27
CA GLU A 160 7.08 -0.45 1.31
C GLU A 160 7.39 0.54 2.43
N CYS A 161 6.62 0.49 3.52
CA CYS A 161 6.66 1.51 4.57
C CYS A 161 7.94 1.46 5.43
N GLY A 162 8.66 0.36 5.38
CA GLY A 162 9.92 0.11 6.08
C GLY A 162 10.34 -1.35 5.92
N PHE A 163 11.38 -1.76 6.64
CA PHE A 163 11.93 -3.12 6.57
C PHE A 163 11.59 -3.92 7.82
N LEU A 164 10.77 -4.95 7.68
CA LEU A 164 10.44 -5.85 8.79
C LEU A 164 11.66 -6.60 9.33
N SER A 165 12.70 -6.79 8.50
CA SER A 165 13.98 -7.38 8.89
C SER A 165 14.84 -6.48 9.79
N ASN A 166 14.56 -5.16 9.85
CA ASN A 166 15.31 -4.21 10.69
C ASN A 166 14.60 -4.03 12.04
N ALA A 167 15.30 -4.37 13.14
CA ALA A 167 14.71 -4.32 14.48
C ALA A 167 14.27 -2.90 14.90
N ALA A 168 15.07 -1.87 14.57
CA ALA A 168 14.75 -0.50 14.92
C ALA A 168 13.55 0.06 14.10
N GLU A 169 13.31 -0.45 12.91
CA GLU A 169 12.10 -0.12 12.15
C GLU A 169 10.87 -0.83 12.70
N ARG A 170 11.00 -2.13 13.06
CA ARG A 170 9.88 -2.87 13.68
C ARG A 170 9.33 -2.20 14.94
N GLU A 171 10.19 -1.53 15.72
CA GLU A 171 9.75 -0.79 16.92
C GLU A 171 8.98 0.50 16.59
N LYS A 172 9.10 1.01 15.37
CA LYS A 172 8.44 2.26 14.94
C LYS A 172 7.17 2.01 14.13
N LEU A 173 7.06 0.81 13.57
CA LEU A 173 5.95 0.39 12.72
C LEU A 173 4.83 -0.22 13.54
#